data_20019d0000deeddb9e4cf478bab97fa8
#
_entry.id   20019d0000deeddb9e4cf478bab97fa8
#
_cell.length_a   1.000
_cell.length_b   1.000
_cell.length_c   1.000
_cell.angle_alpha   90.00
_cell.angle_beta   90.00
_cell.angle_gamma   90.00
#
_symmetry.space_group_name_H-M   'P 1'
#
loop_
_entity.id
_entity.type
_entity.pdbx_description
1 polymer ?
#
loop_
_entity_poly.entity_id
_entity_poly.type
_entity_poly.pdbx_seq_one_letter_code
_entity_poly.pdbx_strand_id
1 'polypeptide(L)'
;MPSHPSANPTIRQMYVNGHFCYAYKFGIVTNGLGIVGDICFYNKNFIKSHPEISIEKKSDSPDENKSLADAKALIPTLKNFFKKHPLINPKTFLGDAAFDSIEIYKFLLENTSFEKAYIPLKTKLKIKGANYVVNENGIPCCLHDSSLLMKREGSRSHLRCELPTMKFVCPKMNWKWDNVAKKSKRICHCDNPCTTSSCGRMIYVYPEQNLRAYPGCIRDSDEWDSTYKIRINVEKSINHFKDSFCVAGRKNQNEKTLHADLFLAGIAGLLTVIVADKIHNYKYIRSLKPLIA
;
A
#
# COMPACT_ATOMS: atom_id res chain seq x y z
N MET A 1 -15.91 -30.91 1.06
CA MET A 1 -16.83 -29.95 0.40
C MET A 1 -16.45 -29.91 -1.07
N PRO A 2 -17.37 -30.09 -2.05
CA PRO A 2 -16.99 -30.08 -3.47
C PRO A 2 -16.44 -28.72 -3.89
N SER A 3 -15.57 -28.69 -4.90
CA SER A 3 -14.91 -27.45 -5.39
C SER A 3 -15.88 -26.43 -5.98
N HIS A 4 -17.06 -26.90 -6.40
CA HIS A 4 -18.16 -26.07 -6.89
C HIS A 4 -19.50 -26.57 -6.33
N PRO A 5 -20.43 -25.67 -5.95
CA PRO A 5 -21.78 -26.07 -5.62
C PRO A 5 -22.50 -26.56 -6.89
N SER A 6 -23.29 -27.61 -6.77
CA SER A 6 -24.08 -28.16 -7.90
C SER A 6 -25.02 -27.14 -8.53
N ALA A 7 -25.55 -26.22 -7.71
CA ALA A 7 -26.49 -25.20 -8.15
C ALA A 7 -25.86 -24.00 -8.89
N ASN A 8 -24.55 -23.77 -8.75
CA ASN A 8 -23.89 -22.65 -9.40
C ASN A 8 -22.40 -22.93 -9.69
N PRO A 9 -22.05 -23.26 -10.93
CA PRO A 9 -20.68 -23.58 -11.33
C PRO A 9 -19.75 -22.36 -11.41
N THR A 10 -20.28 -21.13 -11.26
CA THR A 10 -19.46 -19.89 -11.30
C THR A 10 -18.89 -19.53 -9.95
N ILE A 11 -19.54 -19.91 -8.85
CA ILE A 11 -19.03 -19.74 -7.49
C ILE A 11 -17.89 -20.71 -7.22
N ARG A 12 -16.85 -20.25 -6.56
CA ARG A 12 -15.71 -21.07 -6.17
C ARG A 12 -15.63 -21.27 -4.68
N GLN A 13 -15.13 -22.42 -4.29
CA GLN A 13 -14.72 -22.64 -2.91
C GLN A 13 -13.52 -21.76 -2.59
N MET A 14 -13.57 -21.12 -1.44
CA MET A 14 -12.49 -20.28 -0.90
C MET A 14 -12.26 -20.65 0.56
N TYR A 15 -11.02 -20.55 0.99
CA TYR A 15 -10.64 -20.68 2.40
C TYR A 15 -10.47 -19.29 3.01
N VAL A 16 -11.37 -18.94 3.93
CA VAL A 16 -11.41 -17.62 4.57
C VAL A 16 -11.51 -17.79 6.08
N ASN A 17 -10.59 -17.21 6.83
CA ASN A 17 -10.57 -17.23 8.29
C ASN A 17 -10.69 -18.64 8.92
N GLY A 18 -10.00 -19.64 8.35
CA GLY A 18 -10.03 -21.00 8.86
C GLY A 18 -11.19 -21.86 8.37
N HIS A 19 -12.06 -21.35 7.52
CA HIS A 19 -13.25 -22.06 7.03
C HIS A 19 -13.33 -22.08 5.51
N PHE A 20 -13.82 -23.20 4.95
CA PHE A 20 -14.18 -23.26 3.55
C PHE A 20 -15.57 -22.67 3.33
N CYS A 21 -15.67 -21.74 2.40
CA CYS A 21 -16.94 -21.15 1.97
C CYS A 21 -17.01 -21.03 0.45
N TYR A 22 -18.21 -20.91 -0.09
CA TYR A 22 -18.39 -20.54 -1.49
C TYR A 22 -18.55 -19.04 -1.61
N ALA A 23 -17.70 -18.40 -2.41
CA ALA A 23 -17.71 -16.95 -2.54
C ALA A 23 -17.27 -16.48 -3.93
N TYR A 24 -17.67 -15.27 -4.25
CA TYR A 24 -17.07 -14.48 -5.33
C TYR A 24 -16.00 -13.54 -4.77
N LYS A 25 -14.99 -13.28 -5.57
CA LYS A 25 -13.89 -12.38 -5.19
C LYS A 25 -13.97 -11.10 -6.02
N PHE A 26 -13.91 -9.97 -5.35
CA PHE A 26 -13.80 -8.66 -5.99
C PHE A 26 -12.82 -7.77 -5.21
N GLY A 27 -12.29 -6.76 -5.89
CA GLY A 27 -11.49 -5.70 -5.30
C GLY A 27 -12.17 -4.36 -5.44
N ILE A 28 -11.87 -3.45 -4.52
CA ILE A 28 -12.30 -2.05 -4.62
C ILE A 28 -11.08 -1.14 -4.59
N VAL A 29 -11.14 -0.06 -5.36
CA VAL A 29 -10.19 1.04 -5.30
C VAL A 29 -10.88 2.21 -4.60
N THR A 30 -10.26 2.71 -3.53
CA THR A 30 -10.80 3.84 -2.75
C THR A 30 -9.79 4.97 -2.67
N ASN A 31 -10.26 6.18 -2.43
CA ASN A 31 -9.40 7.28 -1.99
C ASN A 31 -9.14 7.21 -0.47
N GLY A 32 -8.36 8.16 0.06
CA GLY A 32 -8.03 8.23 1.49
C GLY A 32 -9.24 8.43 2.42
N LEU A 33 -10.37 8.91 1.92
CA LEU A 33 -11.62 9.03 2.67
C LEU A 33 -12.45 7.74 2.65
N GLY A 34 -12.03 6.72 1.87
CA GLY A 34 -12.76 5.49 1.68
C GLY A 34 -13.94 5.62 0.71
N ILE A 35 -13.93 6.63 -0.15
CA ILE A 35 -14.89 6.74 -1.25
C ILE A 35 -14.46 5.77 -2.35
N VAL A 36 -15.36 4.87 -2.75
CA VAL A 36 -15.09 3.85 -3.76
C VAL A 36 -15.09 4.49 -5.15
N GLY A 37 -13.96 4.40 -5.84
CA GLY A 37 -13.78 4.91 -7.21
C GLY A 37 -13.90 3.83 -8.28
N ASP A 38 -13.60 2.57 -7.96
CA ASP A 38 -13.75 1.44 -8.90
C ASP A 38 -14.02 0.14 -8.17
N ILE A 39 -14.72 -0.78 -8.85
CA ILE A 39 -15.01 -2.14 -8.40
C ILE A 39 -14.53 -3.10 -9.49
N CYS A 40 -13.62 -4.00 -9.15
CA CYS A 40 -13.04 -4.98 -10.05
C CYS A 40 -13.43 -6.40 -9.64
N PHE A 41 -14.06 -7.15 -10.54
CA PHE A 41 -14.45 -8.53 -10.30
C PHE A 41 -13.36 -9.50 -10.79
N TYR A 42 -12.88 -10.37 -9.92
CA TYR A 42 -11.83 -11.34 -10.22
C TYR A 42 -12.42 -12.68 -10.70
N ASN A 43 -13.24 -12.59 -11.75
CA ASN A 43 -13.89 -13.74 -12.36
C ASN A 43 -13.06 -14.36 -13.52
N LYS A 44 -13.63 -15.36 -14.20
CA LYS A 44 -12.98 -16.01 -15.35
C LYS A 44 -12.65 -15.04 -16.49
N ASN A 45 -13.48 -14.00 -16.70
CA ASN A 45 -13.25 -13.02 -17.76
C ASN A 45 -12.07 -12.12 -17.41
N PHE A 46 -11.94 -11.70 -16.16
CA PHE A 46 -10.77 -10.95 -15.69
C PHE A 46 -9.47 -11.73 -15.93
N ILE A 47 -9.44 -13.02 -15.59
CA ILE A 47 -8.27 -13.88 -15.79
C ILE A 47 -7.97 -14.05 -17.28
N LYS A 48 -8.98 -14.24 -18.12
CA LYS A 48 -8.81 -14.38 -19.58
C LYS A 48 -8.26 -13.10 -20.23
N SER A 49 -8.65 -11.92 -19.73
CA SER A 49 -8.19 -10.63 -20.24
C SER A 49 -6.77 -10.25 -19.76
N HIS A 50 -6.21 -11.02 -18.80
CA HIS A 50 -4.88 -10.77 -18.22
C HIS A 50 -4.05 -12.07 -18.23
N PRO A 51 -3.57 -12.52 -19.42
CA PRO A 51 -2.82 -13.77 -19.56
C PRO A 51 -1.48 -13.78 -18.82
N GLU A 52 -0.98 -12.60 -18.46
CA GLU A 52 0.23 -12.44 -17.64
C GLU A 52 0.03 -12.91 -16.18
N ILE A 53 -1.22 -13.08 -15.73
CA ILE A 53 -1.50 -13.54 -14.38
C ILE A 53 -1.36 -15.05 -14.30
N SER A 54 -0.29 -15.54 -13.66
CA SER A 54 -0.17 -16.96 -13.32
C SER A 54 -0.95 -17.28 -12.03
N ILE A 55 -1.84 -18.25 -12.11
CA ILE A 55 -2.53 -18.79 -10.93
C ILE A 55 -1.80 -20.06 -10.51
N GLU A 56 -1.01 -19.95 -9.44
CA GLU A 56 -0.26 -21.08 -8.90
C GLU A 56 -1.02 -21.76 -7.77
N LYS A 57 -0.97 -23.06 -7.72
CA LYS A 57 -1.43 -23.86 -6.60
C LYS A 57 -0.43 -23.71 -5.46
N LYS A 58 -0.88 -23.37 -4.26
CA LYS A 58 0.02 -23.16 -3.10
C LYS A 58 0.43 -24.47 -2.43
N SER A 59 -0.37 -25.51 -2.56
CA SER A 59 -0.11 -26.84 -2.02
C SER A 59 -0.59 -27.93 -2.98
N ASP A 60 -0.17 -29.15 -2.74
CA ASP A 60 -0.61 -30.32 -3.51
C ASP A 60 -1.99 -30.84 -3.09
N SER A 61 -2.67 -30.17 -2.16
CA SER A 61 -4.02 -30.51 -1.75
C SER A 61 -4.98 -30.37 -2.93
N PRO A 62 -5.77 -31.40 -3.26
CA PRO A 62 -6.77 -31.35 -4.33
C PRO A 62 -7.86 -30.31 -4.04
N ASP A 63 -8.08 -29.98 -2.77
CA ASP A 63 -9.09 -29.04 -2.31
C ASP A 63 -8.60 -27.59 -2.30
N GLU A 64 -7.30 -27.34 -2.53
CA GLU A 64 -6.78 -25.98 -2.60
C GLU A 64 -7.19 -25.30 -3.90
N ASN A 65 -8.13 -24.39 -3.76
CA ASN A 65 -8.63 -23.66 -4.90
C ASN A 65 -7.56 -22.68 -5.39
N LYS A 66 -7.27 -22.74 -6.69
CA LYS A 66 -6.45 -21.77 -7.41
C LYS A 66 -7.14 -20.41 -7.43
N SER A 67 -7.20 -19.72 -6.29
CA SER A 67 -7.75 -18.37 -6.25
C SER A 67 -6.68 -17.38 -6.67
N LEU A 68 -7.10 -16.34 -7.39
CA LEU A 68 -6.21 -15.22 -7.73
C LEU A 68 -5.75 -14.53 -6.45
N ALA A 69 -4.44 -14.50 -6.20
CA ALA A 69 -3.87 -13.77 -5.08
C ALA A 69 -4.02 -12.27 -5.28
N ASP A 70 -4.31 -11.50 -4.21
CA ASP A 70 -4.52 -10.05 -4.27
C ASP A 70 -3.30 -9.33 -4.84
N ALA A 71 -2.10 -9.77 -4.47
CA ALA A 71 -0.85 -9.22 -5.00
C ALA A 71 -0.74 -9.33 -6.53
N LYS A 72 -1.21 -10.44 -7.11
CA LYS A 72 -1.20 -10.65 -8.57
C LYS A 72 -2.31 -9.86 -9.28
N ALA A 73 -3.41 -9.58 -8.60
CA ALA A 73 -4.52 -8.81 -9.14
C ALA A 73 -4.28 -7.30 -9.13
N LEU A 74 -3.38 -6.80 -8.29
CA LEU A 74 -3.20 -5.36 -8.04
C LEU A 74 -2.80 -4.59 -9.31
N ILE A 75 -1.73 -5.01 -9.97
CA ILE A 75 -1.20 -4.31 -11.16
C ILE A 75 -2.24 -4.23 -12.29
N PRO A 76 -2.90 -5.33 -12.69
CA PRO A 76 -3.97 -5.28 -13.67
C PRO A 76 -5.14 -4.40 -13.26
N THR A 77 -5.53 -4.45 -11.97
CA THR A 77 -6.61 -3.62 -11.43
C THR A 77 -6.28 -2.14 -11.54
N LEU A 78 -5.07 -1.73 -11.15
CA LEU A 78 -4.65 -0.33 -11.23
C LEU A 78 -4.48 0.14 -12.68
N LYS A 79 -3.95 -0.69 -13.59
CA LYS A 79 -3.90 -0.38 -15.03
C LYS A 79 -5.30 -0.09 -15.58
N ASN A 80 -6.27 -0.94 -15.25
CA ASN A 80 -7.67 -0.74 -15.66
C ASN A 80 -8.28 0.50 -15.02
N PHE A 81 -7.98 0.77 -13.75
CA PHE A 81 -8.44 1.97 -13.05
C PHE A 81 -7.93 3.24 -13.74
N PHE A 82 -6.63 3.37 -13.99
CA PHE A 82 -6.07 4.56 -14.65
C PHE A 82 -6.55 4.72 -16.10
N LYS A 83 -6.79 3.61 -16.80
CA LYS A 83 -7.41 3.66 -18.13
C LYS A 83 -8.83 4.23 -18.12
N LYS A 84 -9.62 3.88 -17.11
CA LYS A 84 -11.00 4.41 -16.91
C LYS A 84 -11.00 5.86 -16.42
N HIS A 85 -9.99 6.24 -15.64
CA HIS A 85 -9.91 7.52 -14.92
C HIS A 85 -8.61 8.27 -15.24
N PRO A 86 -8.39 8.70 -16.49
CA PRO A 86 -7.10 9.30 -16.92
C PRO A 86 -6.76 10.64 -16.26
N LEU A 87 -7.77 11.32 -15.67
CA LEU A 87 -7.57 12.58 -14.94
C LEU A 87 -7.17 12.40 -13.49
N ILE A 88 -7.28 11.18 -12.95
CA ILE A 88 -6.90 10.90 -11.56
C ILE A 88 -5.40 10.63 -11.49
N ASN A 89 -4.69 11.46 -10.71
CA ASN A 89 -3.24 11.41 -10.54
C ASN A 89 -2.84 11.27 -9.06
N PRO A 90 -3.04 10.11 -8.44
CA PRO A 90 -2.79 9.92 -7.02
C PRO A 90 -1.28 9.89 -6.74
N LYS A 91 -0.87 10.47 -5.60
CA LYS A 91 0.54 10.57 -5.19
C LYS A 91 0.94 9.54 -4.14
N THR A 92 -0.04 8.95 -3.45
CA THR A 92 0.21 8.03 -2.34
C THR A 92 -0.60 6.75 -2.51
N PHE A 93 0.08 5.62 -2.44
CA PHE A 93 -0.54 4.30 -2.40
C PHE A 93 -0.52 3.74 -0.97
N LEU A 94 -1.65 3.17 -0.53
CA LEU A 94 -1.79 2.49 0.76
C LEU A 94 -2.20 1.04 0.51
N GLY A 95 -1.42 0.09 0.99
CA GLY A 95 -1.69 -1.34 0.83
C GLY A 95 -1.34 -2.14 2.08
N ASP A 96 -1.80 -3.39 2.15
CA ASP A 96 -1.39 -4.30 3.21
C ASP A 96 -0.07 -5.04 2.87
N ALA A 97 0.43 -5.84 3.80
CA ALA A 97 1.67 -6.58 3.63
C ALA A 97 1.62 -7.63 2.50
N ALA A 98 0.43 -8.01 2.01
CA ALA A 98 0.30 -8.93 0.87
C ALA A 98 0.89 -8.33 -0.41
N PHE A 99 0.93 -7.00 -0.51
CA PHE A 99 1.47 -6.26 -1.65
C PHE A 99 3.00 -5.99 -1.56
N ASP A 100 3.68 -6.46 -0.50
CA ASP A 100 5.11 -6.26 -0.31
C ASP A 100 5.96 -7.11 -1.29
N SER A 101 6.09 -6.65 -2.53
CA SER A 101 6.96 -7.23 -3.54
C SER A 101 7.67 -6.15 -4.38
N ILE A 102 8.90 -6.44 -4.82
CA ILE A 102 9.70 -5.51 -5.63
C ILE A 102 8.96 -5.12 -6.92
N GLU A 103 8.27 -6.07 -7.54
CA GLU A 103 7.51 -5.84 -8.77
C GLU A 103 6.40 -4.79 -8.57
N ILE A 104 5.66 -4.90 -7.44
CA ILE A 104 4.60 -3.93 -7.10
C ILE A 104 5.20 -2.54 -6.85
N TYR A 105 6.30 -2.44 -6.07
CA TYR A 105 6.95 -1.15 -5.85
C TYR A 105 7.45 -0.51 -7.14
N LYS A 106 8.10 -1.29 -8.03
CA LYS A 106 8.53 -0.80 -9.35
C LYS A 106 7.34 -0.28 -10.16
N PHE A 107 6.27 -1.06 -10.25
CA PHE A 107 5.08 -0.63 -10.96
C PHE A 107 4.52 0.69 -10.39
N LEU A 108 4.35 0.77 -9.07
CA LEU A 108 3.78 1.95 -8.43
C LEU A 108 4.64 3.20 -8.62
N LEU A 109 5.96 3.10 -8.38
CA LEU A 109 6.84 4.27 -8.30
C LEU A 109 7.47 4.67 -9.64
N GLU A 110 7.59 3.74 -10.60
CA GLU A 110 8.23 3.98 -11.90
C GLU A 110 7.22 4.07 -13.04
N ASN A 111 6.06 3.40 -12.94
CA ASN A 111 5.10 3.30 -14.04
C ASN A 111 3.78 4.02 -13.79
N THR A 112 3.64 4.68 -12.64
CA THR A 112 2.43 5.43 -12.29
C THR A 112 2.80 6.80 -11.70
N SER A 113 1.78 7.56 -11.30
CA SER A 113 1.96 8.85 -10.64
C SER A 113 2.24 8.77 -9.12
N PHE A 114 2.30 7.56 -8.57
CA PHE A 114 2.59 7.42 -7.13
C PHE A 114 4.03 7.80 -6.82
N GLU A 115 4.20 8.63 -5.81
CA GLU A 115 5.50 9.06 -5.29
C GLU A 115 5.86 8.31 -4.01
N LYS A 116 4.85 7.77 -3.30
CA LYS A 116 5.00 7.08 -2.01
C LYS A 116 4.11 5.84 -1.96
N ALA A 117 4.65 4.73 -1.46
CA ALA A 117 3.92 3.49 -1.24
C ALA A 117 4.04 3.04 0.22
N TYR A 118 2.95 3.13 0.96
CA TYR A 118 2.85 2.69 2.35
C TYR A 118 2.35 1.24 2.38
N ILE A 119 3.28 0.30 2.33
CA ILE A 119 3.03 -1.14 2.37
C ILE A 119 3.91 -1.74 3.47
N PRO A 120 3.37 -2.34 4.54
CA PRO A 120 4.16 -2.99 5.58
C PRO A 120 5.03 -4.13 5.01
N LEU A 121 6.18 -4.35 5.60
CA LEU A 121 7.05 -5.45 5.20
C LEU A 121 6.44 -6.79 5.62
N LYS A 122 6.34 -7.71 4.67
CA LYS A 122 5.93 -9.10 4.92
C LYS A 122 7.06 -9.91 5.56
N THR A 123 8.31 -9.61 5.20
CA THR A 123 9.51 -10.29 5.70
C THR A 123 10.60 -9.25 5.98
N LYS A 124 11.46 -9.55 6.97
CA LYS A 124 12.62 -8.71 7.30
C LYS A 124 13.46 -8.40 6.05
N LEU A 125 13.94 -7.17 5.97
CA LEU A 125 14.82 -6.76 4.89
C LEU A 125 16.21 -7.38 5.03
N LYS A 126 16.72 -7.90 3.92
CA LYS A 126 18.12 -8.36 3.80
C LYS A 126 18.79 -7.51 2.74
N ILE A 127 19.62 -6.55 3.15
CA ILE A 127 20.40 -5.72 2.23
C ILE A 127 21.79 -6.35 2.12
N LYS A 128 22.13 -6.85 0.94
CA LYS A 128 23.45 -7.38 0.61
C LYS A 128 24.28 -6.30 -0.11
N GLY A 129 25.57 -6.17 0.25
CA GLY A 129 26.52 -5.33 -0.47
C GLY A 129 26.46 -3.83 -0.16
N ALA A 130 25.69 -3.39 0.82
CA ALA A 130 25.68 -2.01 1.27
C ALA A 130 26.83 -1.72 2.26
N ASN A 131 27.42 -0.52 2.17
CA ASN A 131 28.44 -0.03 3.12
C ASN A 131 27.87 0.38 4.48
N TYR A 132 26.69 -0.09 4.84
CA TYR A 132 25.97 0.27 6.05
C TYR A 132 25.09 -0.89 6.51
N VAL A 133 24.77 -0.90 7.79
CA VAL A 133 23.84 -1.82 8.41
C VAL A 133 22.47 -1.16 8.44
N VAL A 134 21.42 -1.93 8.24
CA VAL A 134 20.04 -1.45 8.35
C VAL A 134 19.27 -2.25 9.41
N ASN A 135 18.31 -1.61 10.05
CA ASN A 135 17.34 -2.30 10.89
C ASN A 135 16.33 -3.12 10.05
N GLU A 136 15.39 -3.77 10.72
CA GLU A 136 14.36 -4.59 10.10
C GLU A 136 13.46 -3.83 9.11
N ASN A 137 13.35 -2.53 9.28
CA ASN A 137 12.55 -1.63 8.46
C ASN A 137 13.37 -0.91 7.36
N GLY A 138 14.65 -1.23 7.24
CA GLY A 138 15.53 -0.68 6.22
C GLY A 138 16.15 0.67 6.57
N ILE A 139 16.01 1.14 7.82
CA ILE A 139 16.62 2.38 8.26
C ILE A 139 18.10 2.12 8.57
N PRO A 140 19.03 2.90 8.00
CA PRO A 140 20.45 2.78 8.33
C PRO A 140 20.72 2.99 9.81
N CYS A 141 21.61 2.17 10.36
CA CYS A 141 22.01 2.19 11.76
C CYS A 141 23.49 2.57 11.91
N CYS A 142 23.89 2.90 13.12
CA CYS A 142 25.30 3.02 13.47
C CYS A 142 26.01 1.67 13.30
N LEU A 143 27.25 1.66 12.78
CA LEU A 143 28.02 0.42 12.59
C LEU A 143 28.42 -0.25 13.90
N HIS A 144 28.63 0.54 14.96
CA HIS A 144 29.08 0.05 16.28
C HIS A 144 27.90 -0.26 17.20
N ASP A 145 26.71 0.28 16.91
CA ASP A 145 25.51 0.09 17.72
C ASP A 145 24.26 0.12 16.81
N SER A 146 23.77 -1.06 16.50
CA SER A 146 22.60 -1.23 15.62
C SER A 146 21.28 -0.71 16.21
N SER A 147 21.25 -0.41 17.52
CA SER A 147 20.09 0.22 18.16
C SER A 147 19.99 1.71 17.85
N LEU A 148 21.10 2.34 17.46
CA LEU A 148 21.15 3.76 17.12
C LEU A 148 20.82 3.96 15.63
N LEU A 149 19.58 4.33 15.37
CA LEU A 149 19.12 4.65 14.02
C LEU A 149 19.70 5.97 13.53
N MET A 150 20.16 6.01 12.27
CA MET A 150 20.63 7.24 11.67
C MET A 150 19.48 8.22 11.42
N LYS A 151 19.75 9.51 11.61
CA LYS A 151 18.76 10.58 11.36
C LYS A 151 18.67 10.89 9.88
N ARG A 152 17.45 10.95 9.34
CA ARG A 152 17.23 11.49 8.00
C ARG A 152 17.45 12.99 8.00
N GLU A 153 18.23 13.49 7.04
CA GLU A 153 18.52 14.92 6.89
C GLU A 153 17.90 15.51 5.61
N GLY A 154 17.15 14.76 4.89
CA GLY A 154 16.47 15.21 3.68
C GLY A 154 16.63 14.26 2.49
N SER A 155 16.16 14.71 1.35
CA SER A 155 16.32 14.02 0.08
C SER A 155 16.90 14.99 -0.95
N ARG A 156 17.60 14.44 -1.95
CA ARG A 156 18.19 15.22 -3.04
C ARG A 156 17.87 14.57 -4.37
N SER A 157 17.34 15.32 -5.31
CA SER A 157 17.25 14.89 -6.69
C SER A 157 18.66 14.69 -7.25
N HIS A 158 18.89 13.60 -7.95
CA HIS A 158 20.17 13.29 -8.58
C HIS A 158 19.93 13.07 -10.07
N LEU A 159 20.78 13.65 -10.94
CA LEU A 159 20.66 13.59 -12.39
C LEU A 159 20.65 12.17 -12.98
N ARG A 160 21.13 11.18 -12.20
CA ARG A 160 21.24 9.77 -12.64
C ARG A 160 20.22 8.85 -11.99
N CYS A 161 19.30 9.38 -11.18
CA CYS A 161 18.33 8.60 -10.45
C CYS A 161 16.94 9.17 -10.67
N GLU A 162 15.99 8.30 -10.98
CA GLU A 162 14.58 8.69 -11.18
C GLU A 162 13.92 9.10 -9.86
N LEU A 163 14.31 8.41 -8.78
CA LEU A 163 13.82 8.71 -7.43
C LEU A 163 14.83 9.54 -6.62
N PRO A 164 14.36 10.47 -5.77
CA PRO A 164 15.24 11.28 -4.93
C PRO A 164 16.07 10.41 -3.97
N THR A 165 17.38 10.62 -3.91
CA THR A 165 18.26 9.97 -2.93
C THR A 165 17.96 10.48 -1.53
N MET A 166 17.96 9.56 -0.55
CA MET A 166 17.76 9.90 0.86
C MET A 166 19.09 10.03 1.56
N LYS A 167 19.28 11.13 2.30
CA LYS A 167 20.47 11.38 3.10
C LYS A 167 20.20 11.04 4.56
N PHE A 168 21.03 10.17 5.11
CA PHE A 168 21.06 9.83 6.53
C PHE A 168 22.39 10.27 7.16
N VAL A 169 22.33 10.73 8.40
CA VAL A 169 23.48 11.22 9.16
C VAL A 169 23.55 10.56 10.52
N CYS A 170 24.76 10.53 11.09
CA CYS A 170 25.00 9.98 12.42
C CYS A 170 24.04 10.59 13.45
N PRO A 171 23.37 9.79 14.30
CA PRO A 171 22.43 10.29 15.30
C PRO A 171 23.09 11.21 16.35
N LYS A 172 24.39 11.05 16.58
CA LYS A 172 25.17 11.89 17.51
C LYS A 172 25.74 13.17 16.85
N MET A 173 25.38 13.44 15.60
CA MET A 173 25.77 14.65 14.88
C MET A 173 24.83 15.82 15.24
N ASN A 174 25.44 16.99 15.52
CA ASN A 174 24.72 18.23 15.79
C ASN A 174 25.27 19.37 14.93
N TRP A 175 24.42 20.38 14.73
CA TRP A 175 24.85 21.63 14.14
C TRP A 175 25.34 22.59 15.25
N LYS A 176 26.53 23.14 15.08
CA LYS A 176 27.08 24.17 15.96
C LYS A 176 27.43 25.39 15.13
N TRP A 177 27.10 26.58 15.65
CA TRP A 177 27.48 27.84 15.03
C TRP A 177 28.96 28.07 15.26
N ASP A 178 29.71 28.35 14.20
CA ASP A 178 31.12 28.73 14.24
C ASP A 178 31.20 30.27 14.16
N ASN A 179 31.57 30.92 15.27
CA ASN A 179 31.65 32.35 15.38
C ASN A 179 32.76 32.98 14.51
N VAL A 180 33.81 32.21 14.22
CA VAL A 180 34.93 32.65 13.39
C VAL A 180 34.55 32.59 11.90
N ALA A 181 34.03 31.45 11.47
CA ALA A 181 33.63 31.24 10.09
C ALA A 181 32.23 31.84 9.76
N LYS A 182 31.51 32.38 10.75
CA LYS A 182 30.13 32.93 10.65
C LYS A 182 29.17 32.00 9.90
N LYS A 183 29.30 30.69 10.15
CA LYS A 183 28.46 29.66 9.52
C LYS A 183 28.20 28.49 10.45
N SER A 184 27.10 27.76 10.22
CA SER A 184 26.84 26.53 10.93
C SER A 184 27.76 25.40 10.45
N LYS A 185 28.38 24.71 11.39
CA LYS A 185 29.27 23.57 11.16
C LYS A 185 28.69 22.32 11.80
N ARG A 186 28.80 21.18 11.12
CA ARG A 186 28.43 19.88 11.67
C ARG A 186 29.55 19.34 12.53
N ILE A 187 29.20 18.86 13.71
CA ILE A 187 30.15 18.21 14.62
C ILE A 187 29.51 16.92 15.13
N CYS A 188 30.25 15.82 15.08
CA CYS A 188 29.84 14.53 15.63
C CYS A 188 30.42 14.37 17.04
N HIS A 189 29.55 14.15 18.01
CA HIS A 189 29.90 13.88 19.41
C HIS A 189 29.88 12.37 19.71
N CYS A 190 30.57 11.59 18.91
CA CYS A 190 30.62 10.14 19.08
C CYS A 190 31.95 9.74 19.72
N ASP A 191 31.86 9.03 20.86
CA ASP A 191 33.07 8.54 21.59
C ASP A 191 33.79 7.46 20.82
N ASN A 192 33.06 6.68 20.00
CA ASN A 192 33.64 5.65 19.13
C ASN A 192 33.21 5.93 17.68
N PRO A 193 33.89 6.87 16.97
CA PRO A 193 33.49 7.28 15.64
C PRO A 193 33.78 6.19 14.60
N CYS A 194 32.77 5.90 13.77
CA CYS A 194 32.89 4.94 12.64
C CYS A 194 33.42 5.59 11.35
N THR A 195 33.93 6.81 11.44
CA THR A 195 34.51 7.58 10.32
C THR A 195 35.55 8.56 10.84
N THR A 196 36.55 8.88 10.04
CA THR A 196 37.56 9.92 10.31
C THR A 196 37.03 11.34 10.12
N SER A 197 35.81 11.48 9.55
CA SER A 197 35.20 12.79 9.33
C SER A 197 34.70 13.41 10.63
N SER A 198 35.12 14.63 10.92
CA SER A 198 34.60 15.44 12.06
C SER A 198 33.11 15.70 12.02
N CYS A 199 32.51 15.63 10.83
CA CYS A 199 31.06 15.79 10.62
C CYS A 199 30.27 14.52 10.95
N GLY A 200 30.95 13.40 11.30
CA GLY A 200 30.31 12.11 11.47
C GLY A 200 29.97 11.40 10.15
N ARG A 201 29.43 10.19 10.26
CA ARG A 201 29.09 9.39 9.10
C ARG A 201 27.84 9.91 8.41
N MET A 202 27.90 10.01 7.07
CA MET A 202 26.78 10.33 6.20
C MET A 202 26.60 9.19 5.21
N ILE A 203 25.35 8.79 4.98
CA ILE A 203 24.98 7.73 4.05
C ILE A 203 23.96 8.29 3.07
N TYR A 204 24.17 8.03 1.79
CA TYR A 204 23.19 8.29 0.74
C TYR A 204 22.60 6.96 0.34
N VAL A 205 21.29 6.88 0.46
CA VAL A 205 20.51 5.71 0.07
C VAL A 205 19.79 6.01 -1.22
N TYR A 206 19.94 5.11 -2.17
CA TYR A 206 19.33 5.18 -3.48
C TYR A 206 18.09 4.25 -3.47
N PRO A 207 16.86 4.78 -3.53
CA PRO A 207 15.65 3.96 -3.47
C PRO A 207 15.61 2.86 -4.53
N GLU A 208 16.11 3.13 -5.72
CA GLU A 208 16.17 2.18 -6.85
C GLU A 208 16.95 0.90 -6.51
N GLN A 209 17.93 0.97 -5.59
CA GLN A 209 18.68 -0.20 -5.14
C GLN A 209 17.84 -1.12 -4.26
N ASN A 210 16.87 -0.59 -3.53
CA ASN A 210 15.96 -1.36 -2.70
C ASN A 210 14.64 -0.64 -2.43
N LEU A 211 13.71 -0.72 -3.37
CA LEU A 211 12.38 -0.11 -3.27
C LEU A 211 11.54 -0.62 -2.09
N ARG A 212 11.79 -1.84 -1.60
CA ARG A 212 11.12 -2.34 -0.39
C ARG A 212 11.56 -1.60 0.86
N ALA A 213 12.84 -1.23 0.94
CA ALA A 213 13.36 -0.44 2.04
C ALA A 213 12.91 1.02 1.95
N TYR A 214 12.92 1.57 0.74
CA TYR A 214 12.73 3.01 0.50
C TYR A 214 11.63 3.28 -0.54
N PRO A 215 10.37 3.02 -0.19
CA PRO A 215 9.24 3.15 -1.13
C PRO A 215 8.74 4.60 -1.25
N GLY A 216 9.63 5.57 -1.39
CA GLY A 216 9.33 7.01 -1.42
C GLY A 216 9.05 7.63 -0.05
N CYS A 217 8.96 6.85 1.01
CA CYS A 217 8.73 7.29 2.39
C CYS A 217 9.62 6.52 3.36
N ILE A 218 9.77 7.03 4.58
CA ILE A 218 10.54 6.35 5.62
C ILE A 218 9.59 5.56 6.50
N ARG A 219 9.86 4.28 6.62
CA ARG A 219 9.18 3.41 7.58
C ARG A 219 9.53 3.83 9.01
N ASP A 220 8.66 3.53 9.98
CA ASP A 220 8.82 3.89 11.40
C ASP A 220 8.96 5.40 11.66
N SER A 221 8.45 6.24 10.78
CA SER A 221 8.31 7.67 11.01
C SER A 221 6.89 8.02 11.43
N ASP A 222 6.73 9.15 12.14
CA ASP A 222 5.40 9.67 12.48
C ASP A 222 4.53 9.91 11.24
N GLU A 223 5.18 10.29 10.12
CA GLU A 223 4.52 10.42 8.81
C GLU A 223 3.99 9.05 8.34
N TRP A 224 4.80 7.99 8.46
CA TRP A 224 4.39 6.63 8.11
C TRP A 224 3.17 6.22 8.93
N ASP A 225 3.25 6.32 10.24
CA ASP A 225 2.20 5.85 11.15
C ASP A 225 0.88 6.60 10.97
N SER A 226 0.96 7.92 10.83
CA SER A 226 -0.24 8.75 10.61
C SER A 226 -0.88 8.48 9.27
N THR A 227 -0.09 8.34 8.20
CA THR A 227 -0.59 8.09 6.84
C THR A 227 -1.12 6.66 6.69
N TYR A 228 -0.40 5.66 7.23
CA TYR A 228 -0.82 4.26 7.11
C TYR A 228 -2.14 3.97 7.82
N LYS A 229 -2.45 4.67 8.93
CA LYS A 229 -3.74 4.57 9.61
C LYS A 229 -4.93 4.88 8.70
N ILE A 230 -4.74 5.69 7.65
CA ILE A 230 -5.80 6.01 6.68
C ILE A 230 -6.28 4.75 5.94
N ARG A 231 -5.44 3.70 5.82
CA ARG A 231 -5.80 2.43 5.18
C ARG A 231 -7.05 1.78 5.78
N ILE A 232 -7.33 2.01 7.05
CA ILE A 232 -8.55 1.48 7.69
C ILE A 232 -9.83 1.92 6.96
N ASN A 233 -9.78 3.01 6.20
CA ASN A 233 -10.94 3.50 5.47
C ASN A 233 -11.36 2.57 4.33
N VAL A 234 -10.44 1.79 3.72
CA VAL A 234 -10.83 0.77 2.73
C VAL A 234 -11.60 -0.38 3.39
N GLU A 235 -11.18 -0.81 4.58
CA GLU A 235 -11.88 -1.86 5.34
C GLU A 235 -13.27 -1.38 5.77
N LYS A 236 -13.38 -0.14 6.24
CA LYS A 236 -14.67 0.48 6.55
C LYS A 236 -15.58 0.57 5.32
N SER A 237 -15.02 0.82 4.12
CA SER A 237 -15.80 0.84 2.88
C SER A 237 -16.29 -0.54 2.50
N ILE A 238 -15.45 -1.59 2.63
CA ILE A 238 -15.86 -2.97 2.40
C ILE A 238 -16.98 -3.36 3.36
N ASN A 239 -16.86 -3.03 4.65
CA ASN A 239 -17.90 -3.32 5.64
C ASN A 239 -19.19 -2.53 5.34
N HIS A 240 -19.07 -1.29 4.88
CA HIS A 240 -20.22 -0.50 4.48
C HIS A 240 -21.00 -1.14 3.32
N PHE A 241 -20.31 -1.68 2.31
CA PHE A 241 -20.92 -2.45 1.23
C PHE A 241 -21.60 -3.72 1.75
N LYS A 242 -20.95 -4.46 2.63
CA LYS A 242 -21.47 -5.71 3.18
C LYS A 242 -22.70 -5.49 4.05
N ASP A 243 -22.61 -4.56 4.98
CA ASP A 243 -23.57 -4.40 6.08
C ASP A 243 -24.63 -3.33 5.77
N SER A 244 -24.20 -2.10 5.43
CA SER A 244 -25.13 -0.98 5.23
C SER A 244 -25.91 -1.08 3.93
N PHE A 245 -25.26 -1.54 2.85
CA PHE A 245 -25.91 -1.81 1.56
C PHE A 245 -26.39 -3.25 1.43
N CYS A 246 -26.24 -4.06 2.50
CA CYS A 246 -26.74 -5.44 2.60
C CYS A 246 -26.28 -6.39 1.49
N VAL A 247 -25.13 -6.13 0.84
CA VAL A 247 -24.64 -6.95 -0.26
C VAL A 247 -24.30 -8.37 0.22
N ALA A 248 -23.75 -8.52 1.45
CA ALA A 248 -23.42 -9.82 2.01
C ALA A 248 -24.62 -10.61 2.52
N GLY A 249 -25.69 -9.92 2.93
CA GLY A 249 -26.91 -10.54 3.49
C GLY A 249 -27.83 -11.15 2.42
N ARG A 250 -27.60 -10.86 1.14
CA ARG A 250 -28.43 -11.37 0.05
C ARG A 250 -28.03 -12.81 -0.29
N LYS A 251 -29.01 -13.71 -0.28
CA LYS A 251 -28.87 -15.09 -0.79
C LYS A 251 -28.80 -15.09 -2.32
N ASN A 252 -27.87 -14.35 -2.88
CA ASN A 252 -27.78 -14.18 -4.31
C ASN A 252 -26.80 -15.20 -4.87
N GLN A 253 -27.26 -16.08 -5.71
CA GLN A 253 -26.48 -17.16 -6.31
C GLN A 253 -25.99 -16.83 -7.74
N ASN A 254 -26.38 -15.67 -8.28
CA ASN A 254 -26.06 -15.28 -9.64
C ASN A 254 -24.97 -14.18 -9.67
N GLU A 255 -23.88 -14.45 -10.38
CA GLU A 255 -22.78 -13.51 -10.54
C GLU A 255 -23.23 -12.15 -11.12
N LYS A 256 -24.08 -12.16 -12.14
CA LYS A 256 -24.58 -10.92 -12.79
C LYS A 256 -25.37 -10.05 -11.82
N THR A 257 -26.21 -10.68 -10.99
CA THR A 257 -27.01 -9.95 -9.99
C THR A 257 -26.10 -9.39 -8.88
N LEU A 258 -25.09 -10.14 -8.45
CA LEU A 258 -24.11 -9.62 -7.49
C LEU A 258 -23.32 -8.43 -8.05
N HIS A 259 -22.95 -8.48 -9.34
CA HIS A 259 -22.33 -7.34 -10.00
C HIS A 259 -23.25 -6.12 -10.00
N ALA A 260 -24.54 -6.30 -10.35
CA ALA A 260 -25.51 -5.22 -10.33
C ALA A 260 -25.69 -4.64 -8.91
N ASP A 261 -25.79 -5.49 -7.89
CA ASP A 261 -25.93 -5.06 -6.50
C ASP A 261 -24.70 -4.27 -6.02
N LEU A 262 -23.50 -4.69 -6.37
CA LEU A 262 -22.27 -3.98 -6.01
C LEU A 262 -22.17 -2.62 -6.72
N PHE A 263 -22.55 -2.53 -7.99
CA PHE A 263 -22.59 -1.25 -8.71
C PHE A 263 -23.65 -0.33 -8.16
N LEU A 264 -24.86 -0.82 -7.85
CA LEU A 264 -25.91 -0.04 -7.21
C LEU A 264 -25.47 0.48 -5.83
N ALA A 265 -24.79 -0.35 -5.03
CA ALA A 265 -24.21 0.08 -3.76
C ALA A 265 -23.14 1.16 -3.97
N GLY A 266 -22.30 1.03 -5.01
CA GLY A 266 -21.32 2.06 -5.40
C GLY A 266 -21.97 3.38 -5.78
N ILE A 267 -23.03 3.35 -6.60
CA ILE A 267 -23.81 4.53 -7.00
C ILE A 267 -24.45 5.19 -5.77
N ALA A 268 -25.09 4.40 -4.89
CA ALA A 268 -25.69 4.91 -3.66
C ALA A 268 -24.63 5.57 -2.75
N GLY A 269 -23.45 4.98 -2.65
CA GLY A 269 -22.31 5.57 -1.94
C GLY A 269 -21.87 6.91 -2.52
N LEU A 270 -21.76 7.02 -3.85
CA LEU A 270 -21.39 8.29 -4.52
C LEU A 270 -22.49 9.36 -4.35
N LEU A 271 -23.76 8.99 -4.45
CA LEU A 271 -24.87 9.90 -4.18
C LEU A 271 -24.83 10.41 -2.73
N THR A 272 -24.50 9.54 -1.77
CA THR A 272 -24.31 9.94 -0.36
C THR A 272 -23.23 11.00 -0.22
N VAL A 273 -22.10 10.83 -0.93
CA VAL A 273 -21.00 11.82 -0.94
C VAL A 273 -21.46 13.16 -1.52
N ILE A 274 -22.20 13.15 -2.62
CA ILE A 274 -22.73 14.36 -3.26
C ILE A 274 -23.70 15.08 -2.32
N VAL A 275 -24.58 14.35 -1.62
CA VAL A 275 -25.49 14.95 -0.63
C VAL A 275 -24.70 15.56 0.52
N ALA A 276 -23.74 14.83 1.09
CA ALA A 276 -22.88 15.32 2.18
C ALA A 276 -22.13 16.61 1.81
N ASP A 277 -21.63 16.68 0.57
CA ASP A 277 -20.95 17.85 0.04
C ASP A 277 -21.91 19.04 -0.10
N LYS A 278 -23.09 18.84 -0.68
CA LYS A 278 -24.10 19.90 -0.85
C LYS A 278 -24.60 20.51 0.46
N ILE A 279 -24.69 19.69 1.52
CA ILE A 279 -25.13 20.17 2.85
C ILE A 279 -23.94 20.50 3.77
N HIS A 280 -22.69 20.48 3.25
CA HIS A 280 -21.44 20.72 3.98
C HIS A 280 -21.26 19.86 5.24
N ASN A 281 -21.79 18.64 5.25
CA ASN A 281 -21.67 17.69 6.37
C ASN A 281 -20.64 16.60 6.11
N TYR A 282 -19.36 16.95 6.14
CA TYR A 282 -18.24 16.05 5.82
C TYR A 282 -17.97 14.98 6.90
N LYS A 283 -18.50 15.18 8.12
CA LYS A 283 -18.34 14.19 9.21
C LYS A 283 -18.93 12.83 8.84
N TYR A 284 -20.00 12.83 8.06
CA TYR A 284 -20.74 11.63 7.67
C TYR A 284 -20.70 11.35 6.16
N ILE A 285 -19.63 11.78 5.48
CA ILE A 285 -19.48 11.74 4.01
C ILE A 285 -19.81 10.39 3.35
N ARG A 286 -19.77 9.30 4.12
CA ARG A 286 -20.05 7.93 3.62
C ARG A 286 -21.31 7.32 4.23
N SER A 287 -22.00 7.99 5.12
CA SER A 287 -23.11 7.41 5.87
C SER A 287 -24.41 8.16 5.60
N LEU A 288 -25.35 7.50 4.95
CA LEU A 288 -26.63 8.11 4.57
C LEU A 288 -27.51 8.46 5.79
N LYS A 289 -27.59 7.56 6.77
CA LYS A 289 -28.49 7.75 7.94
C LYS A 289 -28.36 9.11 8.61
N PRO A 290 -27.14 9.57 9.00
CA PRO A 290 -27.00 10.87 9.65
C PRO A 290 -27.21 12.07 8.71
N LEU A 291 -27.34 11.85 7.40
CA LEU A 291 -27.58 12.92 6.43
C LEU A 291 -29.06 13.15 6.15
N ILE A 292 -29.91 12.18 6.48
CA ILE A 292 -31.35 12.22 6.24
C ILE A 292 -32.18 12.25 7.54
N ALA A 293 -31.55 12.13 8.69
CA ALA A 293 -32.17 12.29 10.01
C ALA A 293 -32.15 13.75 10.43
#